data_c2edd08b9ade51634966dc33b7b6b74b
#
_entry.id   c2edd08b9ade51634966dc33b7b6b74b
#
_cell.length_a   1.000
_cell.length_b   1.000
_cell.length_c   1.000
_cell.angle_alpha   90.00
_cell.angle_beta   90.00
_cell.angle_gamma   90.00
#
_symmetry.space_group_name_H-M   'P 1'
#
loop_
_entity.id
_entity.type
_entity.pdbx_description
1 polymer ?
#
loop_
_entity_poly.entity_id
_entity_poly.type
_entity_poly.pdbx_seq_one_letter_code
_entity_poly.pdbx_strand_id
1 'polypeptide(L)'
;MKEKSELNTLKVKRKIINCLEEKGYAAVDCDNQIDMVNREKVEEFCKAAEKEEQAAVDIVVVFDEGEIIQYHLESMNGKINVRLCQVKWKDNSPQANYYDEYLSL
;
A
#
# COMPACT_ATOMS: atom_id res chain seq x y z
N MET A 1 -8.89 11.74 25.96
CA MET A 1 -9.46 10.62 25.24
C MET A 1 -9.08 10.55 23.79
N LYS A 2 -9.02 11.69 23.11
CA LYS A 2 -8.48 11.74 21.75
C LYS A 2 -7.05 11.23 21.67
N GLU A 3 -6.25 11.55 22.67
CA GLU A 3 -4.85 11.11 22.72
C GLU A 3 -4.72 9.60 22.81
N LYS A 4 -5.56 8.95 23.59
CA LYS A 4 -5.56 7.49 23.69
C LYS A 4 -6.00 6.85 22.39
N SER A 5 -6.97 7.46 21.70
CA SER A 5 -7.42 7.00 20.41
C SER A 5 -6.31 7.05 19.36
N GLU A 6 -5.58 8.17 19.33
CA GLU A 6 -4.48 8.36 18.40
C GLU A 6 -3.36 7.37 18.65
N LEU A 7 -3.00 7.14 19.90
CA LEU A 7 -1.98 6.17 20.26
C LEU A 7 -2.39 4.76 19.87
N ASN A 8 -3.67 4.41 20.10
CA ASN A 8 -4.18 3.11 19.74
C ASN A 8 -4.18 2.92 18.23
N THR A 9 -4.56 3.95 17.49
CA THR A 9 -4.57 3.92 16.03
C THR A 9 -3.18 3.68 15.47
N LEU A 10 -2.18 4.41 15.98
CA LEU A 10 -0.80 4.23 15.54
C LEU A 10 -0.29 2.82 15.87
N LYS A 11 -0.62 2.32 17.04
CA LYS A 11 -0.24 0.98 17.48
C LYS A 11 -0.83 -0.08 16.58
N VAL A 12 -2.11 0.07 16.23
CA VAL A 12 -2.80 -0.85 15.31
C VAL A 12 -2.18 -0.79 13.92
N LYS A 13 -1.91 0.42 13.43
CA LYS A 13 -1.27 0.59 12.12
C LYS A 13 0.10 -0.09 12.08
N ARG A 14 0.88 0.03 13.15
CA ARG A 14 2.19 -0.64 13.23
C ARG A 14 2.07 -2.15 13.14
N LYS A 15 1.07 -2.73 13.82
CA LYS A 15 0.84 -4.16 13.77
C LYS A 15 0.49 -4.63 12.37
N ILE A 16 -0.36 -3.88 11.69
CA ILE A 16 -0.76 -4.19 10.31
C ILE A 16 0.44 -4.10 9.38
N ILE A 17 1.21 -3.02 9.49
CA ILE A 17 2.37 -2.79 8.65
C ILE A 17 3.44 -3.87 8.89
N ASN A 18 3.68 -4.24 10.14
CA ASN A 18 4.64 -5.30 10.46
C ASN A 18 4.20 -6.64 9.85
N CYS A 19 2.91 -6.92 9.87
CA CYS A 19 2.37 -8.13 9.26
C CYS A 19 2.57 -8.11 7.74
N LEU A 20 2.33 -6.96 7.12
CA LEU A 20 2.53 -6.79 5.68
C LEU A 20 4.00 -6.89 5.29
N GLU A 21 4.88 -6.38 6.15
CA GLU A 21 6.33 -6.49 5.93
C GLU A 21 6.76 -7.95 5.88
N GLU A 22 6.27 -8.76 6.81
CA GLU A 22 6.59 -10.19 6.85
C GLU A 22 6.10 -10.92 5.59
N LYS A 23 5.00 -10.44 5.02
CA LYS A 23 4.45 -11.00 3.78
C LYS A 23 5.13 -10.48 2.52
N GLY A 24 6.06 -9.54 2.68
CA GLY A 24 6.84 -9.01 1.56
C GLY A 24 6.23 -7.82 0.85
N TYR A 25 5.22 -7.17 1.43
CA TYR A 25 4.63 -5.97 0.84
C TYR A 25 5.40 -4.71 1.22
N ALA A 26 5.48 -3.76 0.30
CA ALA A 26 5.85 -2.41 0.64
C ALA A 26 4.63 -1.76 1.30
N ALA A 27 4.78 -1.24 2.51
CA ALA A 27 3.65 -0.73 3.26
C ALA A 27 4.04 0.53 4.05
N VAL A 28 3.09 1.46 4.15
CA VAL A 28 3.27 2.73 4.86
C VAL A 28 1.92 3.16 5.42
N ASP A 29 1.92 4.01 6.45
CA ASP A 29 0.68 4.60 6.93
C ASP A 29 0.37 5.90 6.19
N CYS A 30 -0.91 6.30 6.18
CA CYS A 30 -1.35 7.47 5.42
C CYS A 30 -0.74 8.78 5.88
N ASP A 31 -0.38 8.89 7.15
CA ASP A 31 0.22 10.09 7.72
C ASP A 31 1.74 10.08 7.66
N ASN A 32 2.31 9.02 7.10
CA ASN A 32 3.75 8.84 6.98
C ASN A 32 4.48 8.95 8.33
N GLN A 33 3.84 8.49 9.40
CA GLN A 33 4.43 8.44 10.73
C GLN A 33 5.29 7.19 10.92
N ILE A 34 5.08 6.21 10.06
CA ILE A 34 5.83 4.96 10.04
C ILE A 34 6.56 4.90 8.71
N ASP A 35 7.88 4.72 8.74
CA ASP A 35 8.65 4.61 7.52
C ASP A 35 8.19 3.43 6.69
N MET A 36 8.17 3.59 5.37
CA MET A 36 7.77 2.53 4.47
C MET A 36 8.66 1.30 4.65
N VAL A 37 8.04 0.15 4.92
CA VAL A 37 8.74 -1.12 4.99
C VAL A 37 8.88 -1.69 3.57
N ASN A 38 9.95 -2.46 3.33
CA ASN A 38 10.26 -3.05 2.02
C ASN A 38 10.32 -2.00 0.89
N ARG A 39 10.84 -0.81 1.22
CA ARG A 39 10.98 0.32 0.28
C ARG A 39 11.78 -0.06 -0.96
N GLU A 40 12.75 -0.94 -0.82
CA GLU A 40 13.61 -1.37 -1.93
C GLU A 40 12.81 -1.98 -3.09
N LYS A 41 11.66 -2.55 -2.81
CA LYS A 41 10.80 -3.11 -3.86
C LYS A 41 10.23 -2.03 -4.76
N VAL A 42 9.88 -0.88 -4.17
CA VAL A 42 9.38 0.27 -4.93
C VAL A 42 10.52 0.88 -5.75
N GLU A 43 11.71 0.99 -5.16
CA GLU A 43 12.87 1.54 -5.85
C GLU A 43 13.25 0.67 -7.06
N GLU A 44 13.22 -0.65 -6.90
CA GLU A 44 13.49 -1.59 -7.98
C GLU A 44 12.46 -1.47 -9.10
N PHE A 45 11.19 -1.32 -8.73
CA PHE A 45 10.13 -1.11 -9.70
C PHE A 45 10.36 0.17 -10.50
N CYS A 46 10.69 1.28 -9.83
CA CYS A 46 10.94 2.55 -10.49
C CYS A 46 12.10 2.47 -11.48
N LYS A 47 13.18 1.78 -11.09
CA LYS A 47 14.33 1.60 -11.96
C LYS A 47 13.96 0.80 -13.22
N ALA A 48 13.19 -0.26 -13.04
CA ALA A 48 12.74 -1.08 -14.17
C ALA A 48 11.80 -0.29 -15.08
N ALA A 49 10.90 0.50 -14.51
CA ALA A 49 9.97 1.31 -15.28
C ALA A 49 10.69 2.38 -16.11
N GLU A 50 11.74 2.98 -15.56
CA GLU A 50 12.57 3.95 -16.29
C GLU A 50 13.23 3.32 -17.51
N LYS A 51 13.58 2.05 -17.42
CA LYS A 51 14.19 1.30 -18.51
C LYS A 51 13.16 0.65 -19.43
N GLU A 52 11.89 0.93 -19.20
CA GLU A 52 10.76 0.34 -19.94
C GLU A 52 10.71 -1.18 -19.87
N GLU A 53 11.27 -1.74 -18.77
CA GLU A 53 11.24 -3.17 -18.53
C GLU A 53 9.93 -3.57 -17.86
N GLN A 54 9.53 -4.82 -18.05
CA GLN A 54 8.35 -5.35 -17.36
C GLN A 54 8.66 -5.55 -15.89
N ALA A 55 7.80 -5.02 -15.03
CA ALA A 55 7.95 -5.13 -13.58
C ALA A 55 6.60 -4.93 -12.90
N ALA A 56 6.53 -5.33 -11.64
CA ALA A 56 5.33 -5.14 -10.83
C ALA A 56 5.70 -4.93 -9.38
N VAL A 57 4.88 -4.17 -8.66
CA VAL A 57 5.04 -3.97 -7.22
C VAL A 57 3.68 -3.73 -6.58
N ASP A 58 3.54 -4.21 -5.34
CA ASP A 58 2.35 -3.93 -4.53
C ASP A 58 2.74 -2.97 -3.41
N ILE A 59 1.99 -1.88 -3.30
CA ILE A 59 2.19 -0.88 -2.24
C ILE A 59 0.90 -0.81 -1.44
N VAL A 60 1.02 -0.92 -0.12
CA VAL A 60 -0.14 -0.90 0.76
C VAL A 60 -0.07 0.34 1.64
N VAL A 61 -1.15 1.11 1.67
CA VAL A 61 -1.28 2.28 2.54
C VAL A 61 -2.34 1.97 3.60
N VAL A 62 -1.94 2.11 4.86
CA VAL A 62 -2.83 1.84 5.99
C VAL A 62 -3.36 3.16 6.53
N PHE A 63 -4.67 3.31 6.52
CA PHE A 63 -5.35 4.49 7.00
C PHE A 63 -5.90 4.28 8.41
N ASP A 64 -6.38 5.35 8.99
CA ASP A 64 -7.04 5.29 10.29
C ASP A 64 -8.33 4.46 10.17
N GLU A 65 -8.80 3.94 11.29
CA GLU A 65 -10.05 3.17 11.36
C GLU A 65 -10.08 1.89 10.53
N GLY A 66 -8.88 1.34 10.26
CA GLY A 66 -8.80 0.03 9.61
C GLY A 66 -8.98 0.03 8.10
N GLU A 67 -8.99 1.19 7.48
CA GLU A 67 -9.05 1.27 6.03
C GLU A 67 -7.68 1.01 5.44
N ILE A 68 -7.62 0.16 4.42
CA ILE A 68 -6.37 -0.22 3.75
C ILE A 68 -6.57 -0.09 2.25
N ILE A 69 -5.64 0.56 1.59
CA ILE A 69 -5.65 0.66 0.13
C ILE A 69 -4.39 -0.01 -0.40
N GLN A 70 -4.59 -0.96 -1.29
CA GLN A 70 -3.50 -1.65 -1.96
C GLN A 70 -3.41 -1.16 -3.40
N TYR A 71 -2.23 -0.73 -3.79
CA TYR A 71 -1.94 -0.34 -5.16
C TYR A 71 -1.09 -1.42 -5.80
N HIS A 72 -1.58 -2.00 -6.88
CA HIS A 72 -0.80 -2.93 -7.69
C HIS A 72 -0.37 -2.20 -8.95
N LEU A 73 0.94 -2.01 -9.09
CA LEU A 73 1.52 -1.29 -10.21
C LEU A 73 2.23 -2.27 -11.13
N GLU A 74 1.97 -2.16 -12.41
CA GLU A 74 2.65 -2.96 -13.42
C GLU A 74 3.24 -2.04 -14.49
N SER A 75 4.51 -2.27 -14.82
CA SER A 75 5.20 -1.56 -15.90
C SER A 75 5.28 -2.46 -17.12
N MET A 76 4.86 -1.97 -18.26
CA MET A 76 4.92 -2.70 -19.52
C MET A 76 4.99 -1.72 -20.69
N ASN A 77 6.01 -1.86 -21.52
CA ASN A 77 6.18 -1.04 -22.72
C ASN A 77 6.12 0.47 -22.48
N GLY A 78 6.71 0.93 -21.38
CA GLY A 78 6.73 2.35 -21.05
C GLY A 78 5.44 2.87 -20.46
N LYS A 79 4.48 1.99 -20.18
CA LYS A 79 3.22 2.36 -19.55
C LYS A 79 3.13 1.75 -18.17
N ILE A 80 2.50 2.46 -17.24
CA ILE A 80 2.25 1.94 -15.91
C ILE A 80 0.75 1.78 -15.72
N ASN A 81 0.35 0.56 -15.44
CA ASN A 81 -1.03 0.22 -15.10
C ASN A 81 -1.16 0.18 -13.59
N VAL A 82 -2.20 0.81 -13.07
CA VAL A 82 -2.47 0.84 -11.64
C VAL A 82 -3.80 0.16 -11.36
N ARG A 83 -3.77 -0.86 -10.51
CA ARG A 83 -4.99 -1.48 -10.00
C ARG A 83 -5.08 -1.12 -8.52
N LEU A 84 -6.20 -0.58 -8.13
CA LEU A 84 -6.43 -0.14 -6.77
C LEU A 84 -7.43 -1.06 -6.11
N CYS A 85 -7.08 -1.58 -4.93
CA CYS A 85 -7.97 -2.41 -4.14
C CYS A 85 -8.15 -1.74 -2.78
N GLN A 86 -9.37 -1.36 -2.46
CA GLN A 86 -9.69 -0.77 -1.18
C GLN A 86 -10.31 -1.82 -0.28
N VAL A 87 -9.72 -2.02 0.88
CA VAL A 87 -10.24 -2.95 1.88
C VAL A 87 -10.70 -2.14 3.08
N LYS A 88 -11.94 -2.29 3.43
CA LYS A 88 -12.51 -1.60 4.58
C LYS A 88 -12.98 -2.66 5.57
N TRP A 89 -12.54 -2.53 6.80
CA TRP A 89 -12.94 -3.45 7.86
C TRP A 89 -14.25 -2.96 8.44
N LYS A 90 -15.33 -3.69 8.22
CA LYS A 90 -16.66 -3.29 8.67
C LYS A 90 -17.39 -4.50 9.23
N ASP A 91 -18.01 -4.35 10.40
CA ASP A 91 -18.78 -5.41 11.06
C ASP A 91 -17.98 -6.71 11.20
N ASN A 92 -16.72 -6.59 11.61
CA ASN A 92 -15.81 -7.71 11.82
C ASN A 92 -15.51 -8.51 10.55
N SER A 93 -15.74 -7.92 9.38
CA SER A 93 -15.36 -8.56 8.13
C SER A 93 -14.76 -7.57 7.15
N PRO A 94 -13.85 -8.03 6.29
CA PRO A 94 -13.26 -7.15 5.28
C PRO A 94 -14.22 -6.93 4.12
N GLN A 95 -14.27 -5.68 3.64
CA GLN A 95 -15.02 -5.29 2.46
C GLN A 95 -14.02 -4.80 1.43
N ALA A 96 -13.95 -5.44 0.28
CA ALA A 96 -12.97 -5.10 -0.75
C ALA A 96 -13.64 -4.53 -1.99
N ASN A 97 -13.10 -3.43 -2.49
CA ASN A 97 -13.52 -2.81 -3.75
C ASN A 97 -12.30 -2.71 -4.66
N TYR A 98 -12.47 -3.09 -5.92
CA TYR A 98 -11.39 -3.09 -6.89
C TYR A 98 -11.64 -2.05 -7.98
N TYR A 99 -10.62 -1.26 -8.27
CA TYR A 99 -10.67 -0.25 -9.31
C TYR A 99 -9.43 -0.39 -10.20
N ASP A 100 -9.62 -0.33 -11.50
CA ASP A 100 -8.51 -0.36 -12.45
C ASP A 100 -8.34 1.03 -13.06
N GLU A 101 -7.11 1.55 -13.01
CA GLU A 101 -6.76 2.81 -13.64
C GLU A 101 -5.50 2.60 -14.45
N TYR A 102 -5.42 3.28 -15.60
CA TYR A 102 -4.26 3.17 -16.47
C TYR A 102 -3.61 4.54 -16.62
N LEU A 103 -2.32 4.59 -16.26
CA LEU A 103 -1.54 5.80 -16.37
C LEU A 103 -0.42 5.58 -17.37
N SER A 104 -0.24 6.54 -18.28
CA SER A 104 0.90 6.57 -19.20
C SER A 104 1.87 7.63 -18.72
N LEU A 105 3.11 7.25 -18.52
CA LEU A 105 4.15 8.18 -18.14
C LEU A 105 5.08 8.50 -19.29
#